data_b46ab350a82980dce2e05a8e301d6a8f
#
_entry.id   b46ab350a82980dce2e05a8e301d6a8f
#
_cell.length_a   1.000
_cell.length_b   1.000
_cell.length_c   1.000
_cell.angle_alpha   90.00
_cell.angle_beta   90.00
_cell.angle_gamma   90.00
#
_symmetry.space_group_name_H-M   'P 1'
#
loop_
_entity.id
_entity.type
_entity.pdbx_description
1 polymer ?
#
loop_
_entity_poly.entity_id
_entity_poly.type
_entity_poly.pdbx_seq_one_letter_code
_entity_poly.pdbx_strand_id
1 'polypeptide(L)'
;MLRYTQQANEDLSRILAGLISFRIGDALDPSLSLEHANQIFDDIVDNIEKIDNLTFHRTNTFVGLDSYGEFVYTYTRNRTNWYAFYDKCGEESYVVNRITNNWNILLPRL
;
A
#
# COMPACT_ATOMS: atom_id res chain seq x y z
N MET A 1 -1.72 9.20 -15.06
CA MET A 1 -2.45 9.72 -13.90
C MET A 1 -2.86 8.59 -12.98
N LEU A 2 -2.58 8.70 -11.69
CA LEU A 2 -2.91 7.68 -10.72
C LEU A 2 -4.14 8.09 -9.90
N ARG A 3 -5.08 7.16 -9.76
CA ARG A 3 -6.29 7.35 -8.95
C ARG A 3 -6.39 6.23 -7.93
N TYR A 4 -7.18 6.45 -6.90
CA TYR A 4 -7.46 5.47 -5.84
C TYR A 4 -8.95 5.23 -5.76
N THR A 5 -9.36 3.96 -5.67
CA THR A 5 -10.75 3.64 -5.36
C THR A 5 -11.08 4.02 -3.91
N GLN A 6 -12.36 4.07 -3.57
CA GLN A 6 -12.77 4.27 -2.19
C GLN A 6 -12.18 3.19 -1.29
N GLN A 7 -12.16 1.95 -1.72
CA GLN A 7 -11.58 0.84 -0.95
C GLN A 7 -10.08 1.05 -0.72
N ALA A 8 -9.33 1.52 -1.73
CA ALA A 8 -7.91 1.81 -1.57
C ALA A 8 -7.67 2.95 -0.59
N ASN A 9 -8.51 3.99 -0.62
CA ASN A 9 -8.45 5.07 0.36
C ASN A 9 -8.75 4.60 1.77
N GLU A 10 -9.72 3.69 1.93
CA GLU A 10 -10.01 3.07 3.22
C GLU A 10 -8.84 2.22 3.70
N ASP A 11 -8.20 1.48 2.80
CA ASP A 11 -6.99 0.72 3.11
C ASP A 11 -5.88 1.64 3.63
N LEU A 12 -5.65 2.77 2.96
CA LEU A 12 -4.66 3.75 3.40
C LEU A 12 -4.97 4.30 4.78
N SER A 13 -6.24 4.60 5.05
CA SER A 13 -6.68 5.09 6.37
C SER A 13 -6.42 4.07 7.47
N ARG A 14 -6.70 2.79 7.20
CA ARG A 14 -6.42 1.71 8.15
C ARG A 14 -4.93 1.53 8.39
N ILE A 15 -4.12 1.65 7.34
CA ILE A 15 -2.67 1.55 7.45
C ILE A 15 -2.14 2.66 8.35
N LEU A 16 -2.56 3.90 8.10
CA LEU A 16 -2.13 5.03 8.92
C LEU A 16 -2.56 4.86 10.39
N ALA A 17 -3.82 4.49 10.62
CA ALA A 17 -4.34 4.24 11.97
C ALA A 17 -3.56 3.13 12.68
N GLY A 18 -3.23 2.05 11.96
CA GLY A 18 -2.43 0.94 12.50
C GLY A 18 -1.01 1.37 12.86
N LEU A 19 -0.37 2.16 12.01
CA LEU A 19 0.96 2.68 12.28
C LEU A 19 0.99 3.59 13.50
N ILE A 20 0.00 4.47 13.62
CA ILE A 20 -0.13 5.37 14.77
C ILE A 20 -0.35 4.56 16.06
N SER A 21 -1.28 3.62 16.06
CA SER A 21 -1.59 2.79 17.23
C SER A 21 -0.40 1.98 17.70
N PHE A 22 0.31 1.36 16.77
CA PHE A 22 1.49 0.57 17.08
C PHE A 22 2.59 1.42 17.70
N ARG A 23 2.86 2.60 17.14
CA ARG A 23 3.94 3.47 17.60
C ARG A 23 3.64 4.12 18.94
N ILE A 24 2.40 4.53 19.18
CA ILE A 24 2.01 5.12 20.46
C ILE A 24 2.14 4.09 21.60
N GLY A 25 1.81 2.82 21.33
CA GLY A 25 1.94 1.76 22.31
C GLY A 25 3.37 1.49 22.77
N ASP A 26 4.37 1.76 21.93
CA ASP A 26 5.78 1.46 22.19
C ASP A 26 6.61 2.65 22.63
N ALA A 27 6.09 3.88 22.55
CA ALA A 27 6.95 5.05 22.64
C ALA A 27 6.86 5.78 23.98
N LEU A 28 8.04 6.27 24.41
CA LEU A 28 8.17 7.18 25.56
C LEU A 28 7.67 8.59 25.23
N ASP A 29 7.66 8.98 23.95
CA ASP A 29 7.17 10.27 23.49
C ASP A 29 6.15 10.09 22.38
N PRO A 30 4.83 10.31 22.65
CA PRO A 30 3.78 10.13 21.66
C PRO A 30 3.91 11.04 20.42
N SER A 31 4.46 12.25 20.57
CA SER A 31 4.60 13.17 19.43
C SER A 31 5.64 12.69 18.43
N LEU A 32 6.76 12.14 18.89
CA LEU A 32 7.77 11.51 18.03
C LEU A 32 7.22 10.27 17.34
N SER A 33 6.35 9.54 18.02
CA SER A 33 5.71 8.35 17.44
C SER A 33 4.76 8.68 16.32
N LEU A 34 3.97 9.74 16.46
CA LEU A 34 3.09 10.24 15.40
C LEU A 34 3.87 10.71 14.20
N GLU A 35 4.95 11.46 14.43
CA GLU A 35 5.82 11.93 13.36
C GLU A 35 6.44 10.75 12.61
N HIS A 36 6.93 9.75 13.32
CA HIS A 36 7.53 8.57 12.72
C HIS A 36 6.50 7.76 11.92
N ALA A 37 5.29 7.59 12.45
CA ALA A 37 4.20 6.90 11.74
C ALA A 37 3.84 7.63 10.44
N ASN A 38 3.76 8.96 10.47
CA ASN A 38 3.49 9.76 9.29
C ASN A 38 4.61 9.64 8.26
N GLN A 39 5.88 9.61 8.68
CA GLN A 39 7.02 9.41 7.78
C GLN A 39 6.94 8.06 7.06
N ILE A 40 6.60 7.00 7.79
CA ILE A 40 6.44 5.67 7.19
C ILE A 40 5.29 5.67 6.20
N PHE A 41 4.17 6.27 6.56
CA PHE A 41 2.99 6.36 5.70
C PHE A 41 3.30 7.12 4.41
N ASP A 42 3.93 8.29 4.53
CA ASP A 42 4.30 9.12 3.38
C ASP A 42 5.25 8.37 2.44
N ASP A 43 6.18 7.60 2.99
CA ASP A 43 7.11 6.80 2.22
C ASP A 43 6.40 5.69 1.44
N ILE A 44 5.40 5.05 2.06
CA ILE A 44 4.58 4.04 1.39
C ILE A 44 3.81 4.67 0.22
N VAL A 45 3.16 5.80 0.45
CA VAL A 45 2.38 6.50 -0.57
C VAL A 45 3.28 6.98 -1.72
N ASP A 46 4.43 7.56 -1.40
CA ASP A 46 5.39 8.00 -2.41
C ASP A 46 5.84 6.85 -3.30
N ASN A 47 6.02 5.66 -2.72
CA ASN A 47 6.38 4.49 -3.51
C ASN A 47 5.23 4.00 -4.39
N ILE A 48 4.01 3.99 -3.87
CA ILE A 48 2.83 3.61 -4.66
C ILE A 48 2.65 4.55 -5.86
N GLU A 49 2.89 5.84 -5.66
CA GLU A 49 2.76 6.83 -6.72
C GLU A 49 3.77 6.65 -7.87
N LYS A 50 4.82 5.88 -7.66
CA LYS A 50 5.75 5.49 -8.73
C LYS A 50 5.08 4.64 -9.81
N ILE A 51 3.93 4.04 -9.53
CA ILE A 51 3.17 3.26 -10.52
C ILE A 51 2.93 4.08 -11.79
N ASP A 52 2.64 5.36 -11.64
CA ASP A 52 2.33 6.26 -12.75
C ASP A 52 3.50 6.42 -13.74
N ASN A 53 4.72 6.13 -13.31
CA ASN A 53 5.94 6.31 -14.09
C ASN A 53 6.69 5.01 -14.37
N LEU A 54 6.09 3.86 -14.08
CA LEU A 54 6.75 2.57 -14.33
C LEU A 54 6.81 2.27 -15.83
N THR A 55 7.95 1.76 -16.27
CA THR A 55 8.13 1.25 -17.65
C THR A 55 7.67 -0.21 -17.78
N PHE A 56 7.59 -0.93 -16.67
CA PHE A 56 7.16 -2.32 -16.60
C PHE A 56 6.15 -2.50 -15.47
N HIS A 57 5.03 -3.14 -15.78
CA HIS A 57 3.97 -3.42 -14.80
C HIS A 57 3.90 -4.92 -14.54
N ARG A 58 4.07 -5.30 -13.29
CA ARG A 58 4.05 -6.70 -12.88
C ARG A 58 2.62 -7.22 -12.81
N THR A 59 2.35 -8.32 -13.48
CA THR A 59 1.05 -8.98 -13.43
C THR A 59 0.78 -9.54 -12.04
N ASN A 60 -0.47 -9.37 -11.58
CA ASN A 60 -0.92 -9.95 -10.31
C ASN A 60 -1.09 -11.46 -10.49
N THR A 61 -0.23 -12.23 -9.82
CA THR A 61 -0.26 -13.69 -9.84
C THR A 61 -0.68 -14.29 -8.49
N PHE A 62 -1.20 -13.48 -7.57
CA PHE A 62 -1.68 -13.95 -6.28
C PHE A 62 -2.94 -14.78 -6.47
N VAL A 63 -2.92 -16.01 -5.97
CA VAL A 63 -4.06 -16.93 -6.04
C VAL A 63 -5.21 -16.41 -5.19
N GLY A 64 -6.39 -16.32 -5.78
CA GLY A 64 -7.59 -15.86 -5.08
C GLY A 64 -7.74 -14.34 -4.97
N LEU A 65 -6.80 -13.56 -5.50
CA LEU A 65 -6.84 -12.10 -5.44
C LEU A 65 -7.00 -11.45 -6.81
N ASP A 66 -7.54 -12.17 -7.78
CA ASP A 66 -7.75 -11.67 -9.15
C ASP A 66 -8.61 -10.41 -9.16
N SER A 67 -9.60 -10.32 -8.27
CA SER A 67 -10.49 -9.18 -8.16
C SER A 67 -9.81 -7.91 -7.64
N TYR A 68 -8.61 -8.03 -7.08
CA TYR A 68 -7.88 -6.86 -6.55
C TYR A 68 -7.28 -6.02 -7.67
N GLY A 69 -6.97 -6.62 -8.81
CA GLY A 69 -6.43 -5.91 -9.96
C GLY A 69 -5.58 -6.79 -10.84
N GLU A 70 -5.35 -6.34 -12.07
CA GLU A 70 -4.53 -7.03 -13.05
C GLU A 70 -3.03 -6.96 -12.70
N PHE A 71 -2.62 -5.87 -12.05
CA PHE A 71 -1.22 -5.60 -11.74
C PHE A 71 -1.00 -5.45 -10.25
N VAL A 72 0.23 -5.67 -9.82
CA VAL A 72 0.66 -5.47 -8.44
C VAL A 72 1.99 -4.73 -8.39
N TYR A 73 2.06 -3.71 -7.53
CA TYR A 73 3.30 -3.03 -7.19
C TYR A 73 3.73 -3.47 -5.79
N THR A 74 4.98 -3.88 -5.65
CA THR A 74 5.52 -4.36 -4.37
C THR A 74 6.58 -3.38 -3.87
N TYR A 75 6.46 -3.00 -2.61
CA TYR A 75 7.42 -2.16 -1.91
C TYR A 75 7.77 -2.80 -0.58
N THR A 76 9.07 -2.97 -0.34
CA THR A 76 9.56 -3.58 0.90
C THR A 76 10.21 -2.52 1.78
N ARG A 77 9.80 -2.48 3.05
CA ARG A 77 10.37 -1.61 4.07
C ARG A 77 10.41 -2.35 5.41
N ASN A 78 11.59 -2.43 6.04
CA ASN A 78 11.76 -3.04 7.37
C ASN A 78 11.08 -4.41 7.50
N ARG A 79 11.33 -5.31 6.55
CA ARG A 79 10.78 -6.67 6.49
C ARG A 79 9.28 -6.72 6.23
N THR A 80 8.64 -5.61 5.95
CA THR A 80 7.25 -5.58 5.54
C THR A 80 7.16 -5.38 4.04
N ASN A 81 6.46 -6.27 3.38
CA ASN A 81 6.16 -6.14 1.97
C ASN A 81 4.80 -5.48 1.83
N TRP A 82 4.76 -4.36 1.14
CA TRP A 82 3.54 -3.62 0.84
C TRP A 82 3.13 -3.92 -0.59
N TYR A 83 1.84 -4.15 -0.80
CA TYR A 83 1.29 -4.48 -2.11
C TYR A 83 0.20 -3.48 -2.48
N ALA A 84 0.34 -2.89 -3.66
CA ALA A 84 -0.70 -2.07 -4.25
C ALA A 84 -1.21 -2.77 -5.50
N PHE A 85 -2.46 -3.18 -5.49
CA PHE A 85 -3.11 -3.84 -6.62
C PHE A 85 -3.83 -2.79 -7.45
N TYR A 86 -3.63 -2.81 -8.75
CA TYR A 86 -4.14 -1.77 -9.62
C TYR A 86 -4.48 -2.29 -11.01
N ASP A 87 -5.28 -1.50 -11.70
CA ASP A 87 -5.65 -1.72 -13.09
C ASP A 87 -5.23 -0.53 -13.94
N LYS A 88 -5.07 -0.77 -15.23
CA LYS A 88 -4.90 0.30 -16.20
C LYS A 88 -6.29 0.80 -16.62
N CYS A 89 -6.50 2.12 -16.60
CA CYS A 89 -7.79 2.73 -16.94
C CYS A 89 -7.68 3.78 -18.04
N GLY A 90 -6.82 3.54 -19.03
CA GLY A 90 -6.55 4.44 -20.13
C GLY A 90 -5.09 4.33 -20.54
N GLU A 91 -4.62 5.14 -21.50
CA GLU A 91 -3.27 4.99 -22.03
C GLU A 91 -2.17 5.24 -21.00
N GLU A 92 -2.34 6.23 -20.15
CA GLU A 92 -1.35 6.59 -19.13
C GLU A 92 -2.01 6.79 -17.77
N SER A 93 -3.12 6.09 -17.53
CA SER A 93 -3.88 6.23 -16.29
C SER A 93 -4.04 4.89 -15.61
N TYR A 94 -3.89 4.88 -14.29
CA TYR A 94 -3.98 3.70 -13.45
C TYR A 94 -4.87 3.97 -12.25
N VAL A 95 -5.57 2.93 -11.79
CA VAL A 95 -6.40 3.00 -10.60
C VAL A 95 -5.95 1.96 -9.60
N VAL A 96 -5.60 2.41 -8.39
CA VAL A 96 -5.25 1.53 -7.28
C VAL A 96 -6.52 1.08 -6.59
N ASN A 97 -6.74 -0.23 -6.52
CA ASN A 97 -7.95 -0.84 -5.97
C ASN A 97 -7.80 -1.29 -4.53
N ARG A 98 -6.64 -1.84 -4.17
CA ARG A 98 -6.37 -2.35 -2.83
C ARG A 98 -4.92 -2.12 -2.45
N ILE A 99 -4.70 -1.83 -1.17
CA ILE A 99 -3.36 -1.69 -0.60
C ILE A 99 -3.32 -2.52 0.68
N THR A 100 -2.32 -3.40 0.78
CA THR A 100 -2.18 -4.29 1.92
C THR A 100 -0.72 -4.67 2.13
N ASN A 101 -0.44 -5.56 3.09
CA ASN A 101 0.92 -6.01 3.36
C ASN A 101 0.94 -7.52 3.67
N ASN A 102 2.16 -8.08 3.79
CA ASN A 102 2.34 -9.51 4.04
C ASN A 102 1.97 -9.96 5.45
N TRP A 103 1.65 -9.04 6.35
CA TRP A 103 1.16 -9.34 7.69
C TRP A 103 -0.36 -9.44 7.74
N ASN A 104 -1.03 -9.04 6.67
CA ASN A 104 -2.48 -9.16 6.58
C ASN A 104 -2.86 -10.62 6.33
N ILE A 105 -3.69 -11.19 7.19
CA ILE A 105 -4.13 -12.57 7.11
C ILE A 105 -4.95 -12.89 5.86
N LEU A 106 -5.47 -11.87 5.19
CA LEU A 106 -6.24 -12.03 3.97
C LEU A 106 -5.37 -12.29 2.74
N LEU A 107 -4.04 -12.08 2.85
CA LEU A 107 -3.12 -12.37 1.77
C LEU A 107 -2.60 -13.79 1.88
N PRO A 108 -2.50 -14.51 0.75
CA PRO A 108 -1.80 -15.79 0.75
C PRO A 108 -0.33 -15.56 1.11
N ARG A 109 0.23 -16.49 1.84
CA ARG A 109 1.65 -16.45 2.16
C ARG A 109 2.46 -16.75 0.91
N LEU A 110 3.41 -15.89 0.65
CA LEU A 110 4.32 -16.02 -0.47
C LEU A 110 5.49 -16.94 -0.12
#